data_cb850d46c63ef23d7dc59a2c380c9a17
#
_entry.id   cb850d46c63ef23d7dc59a2c380c9a17
#
_cell.length_a   1.000
_cell.length_b   1.000
_cell.length_c   1.000
_cell.angle_alpha   90.00
_cell.angle_beta   90.00
_cell.angle_gamma   90.00
#
_symmetry.space_group_name_H-M   'P 1'
#
loop_
_entity.id
_entity.type
_entity.pdbx_description
1 polymer ?
#
loop_
_entity_poly.entity_id
_entity_poly.type
_entity_poly.pdbx_seq_one_letter_code
_entity_poly.pdbx_strand_id
1 'polypeptide(L)'
;ESRTPLEIIGHGSKRRIGRLVDGAPLDLSKLSGINFYEPEELVLSAKAGTPLKDIEKLLAKHGQELAFEPMDYGPLLSGKSNPGTIGGVLATNTSGPRRLKMGATRDHILGVEAVTGRGDLFKSGGRVMKNVTGYDLSKGLAGSWGTLAVITDVTFKVLPAAETETTLLVRGLEDDVAALTMAAAMGSSAEASSAAHLPYTVAASVLNGALKGEPATLIRIEGFPVSVKARV
;
A
#
# COMPACT_ATOMS: atom_id res chain seq x y z
N GLU A 1 34.19 1.16 -14.49
CA GLU A 1 32.86 1.20 -13.86
C GLU A 1 33.03 1.67 -12.43
N SER A 2 32.41 2.79 -12.05
CA SER A 2 32.43 3.26 -10.68
C SER A 2 31.54 2.33 -9.82
N ARG A 3 32.03 1.90 -8.66
CA ARG A 3 31.24 1.16 -7.67
C ARG A 3 30.58 2.09 -6.66
N THR A 4 30.07 3.24 -7.13
CA THR A 4 29.43 4.25 -6.28
C THR A 4 28.10 3.70 -5.76
N PRO A 5 27.84 3.67 -4.46
CA PRO A 5 26.54 3.36 -3.92
C PRO A 5 25.46 4.30 -4.46
N LEU A 6 24.26 3.78 -4.72
CA LEU A 6 23.14 4.56 -5.23
C LEU A 6 22.02 4.63 -4.18
N GLU A 7 21.46 5.83 -3.99
CA GLU A 7 20.19 6.03 -3.30
C GLU A 7 19.08 6.11 -4.33
N ILE A 8 18.20 5.08 -4.39
CA ILE A 8 17.11 5.02 -5.37
C ILE A 8 15.94 5.82 -4.85
N ILE A 9 15.51 6.85 -5.59
CA ILE A 9 14.50 7.80 -5.16
C ILE A 9 13.39 7.89 -6.20
N GLY A 10 12.12 7.80 -5.75
CA GLY A 10 10.95 8.28 -6.49
C GLY A 10 10.63 9.71 -6.05
N HIS A 11 9.47 9.93 -5.42
CA HIS A 11 9.12 11.23 -4.82
C HIS A 11 9.74 11.47 -3.43
N GLY A 12 10.61 10.60 -2.95
CA GLY A 12 11.31 10.76 -1.68
C GLY A 12 10.41 10.72 -0.43
N SER A 13 9.16 10.23 -0.55
CA SER A 13 8.18 10.24 0.54
C SER A 13 8.60 9.45 1.79
N LYS A 14 9.56 8.54 1.65
CA LYS A 14 10.00 7.62 2.71
C LYS A 14 11.49 7.75 3.06
N ARG A 15 12.19 8.77 2.53
CA ARG A 15 13.64 9.00 2.78
C ARG A 15 14.02 9.18 4.25
N ARG A 16 13.05 9.55 5.10
CA ARG A 16 13.27 9.75 6.53
C ARG A 16 13.05 8.51 7.38
N ILE A 17 12.76 7.37 6.75
CA ILE A 17 12.61 6.07 7.42
C ILE A 17 13.96 5.37 7.40
N GLY A 18 14.40 4.88 8.57
CA GLY A 18 15.63 4.15 8.71
C GLY A 18 16.87 5.03 8.85
N ARG A 19 18.02 4.51 8.43
CA ARG A 19 19.31 5.21 8.51
C ARG A 19 19.52 6.10 7.29
N LEU A 20 20.30 7.16 7.47
CA LEU A 20 20.77 7.97 6.35
C LEU A 20 21.62 7.11 5.41
N VAL A 21 21.40 7.28 4.11
CA VAL A 21 22.14 6.59 3.06
C VAL A 21 23.20 7.54 2.51
N ASP A 22 24.46 7.07 2.48
CA ASP A 22 25.54 7.76 1.80
C ASP A 22 25.71 7.16 0.40
N GLY A 23 24.95 7.71 -0.56
CA GLY A 23 24.89 7.23 -1.94
C GLY A 23 24.51 8.35 -2.90
N ALA A 24 24.95 8.22 -4.15
CA ALA A 24 24.54 9.13 -5.20
C ALA A 24 23.04 8.96 -5.52
N PRO A 25 22.24 10.03 -5.57
CA PRO A 25 20.81 9.92 -5.83
C PRO A 25 20.54 9.44 -7.26
N LEU A 26 19.76 8.38 -7.41
CA LEU A 26 19.19 7.92 -8.66
C LEU A 26 17.68 8.23 -8.66
N ASP A 27 17.32 9.35 -9.28
CA ASP A 27 15.94 9.83 -9.32
C ASP A 27 15.14 9.15 -10.44
N LEU A 28 14.15 8.38 -10.07
CA LEU A 28 13.21 7.67 -10.94
C LEU A 28 11.89 8.42 -11.15
N SER A 29 11.70 9.61 -10.60
CA SER A 29 10.43 10.33 -10.69
C SER A 29 9.99 10.64 -12.12
N LYS A 30 10.95 10.79 -13.04
CA LYS A 30 10.70 10.99 -14.48
C LYS A 30 10.35 9.70 -15.23
N LEU A 31 10.61 8.53 -14.66
CA LEU A 31 10.21 7.23 -15.22
C LEU A 31 8.74 6.98 -14.87
N SER A 32 7.84 7.75 -15.46
CA SER A 32 6.41 7.82 -15.12
C SER A 32 5.53 7.53 -16.33
N GLY A 33 4.35 7.00 -16.09
CA GLY A 33 3.32 6.70 -17.07
C GLY A 33 2.71 5.32 -16.88
N ILE A 34 1.52 5.15 -17.44
CA ILE A 34 0.81 3.86 -17.50
C ILE A 34 1.27 3.13 -18.75
N ASN A 35 1.74 1.89 -18.60
CA ASN A 35 2.10 1.04 -19.72
C ASN A 35 0.85 0.45 -20.38
N PHE A 36 -0.05 -0.08 -19.54
CA PHE A 36 -1.39 -0.51 -19.93
C PHE A 36 -2.30 -0.62 -18.69
N TYR A 37 -3.60 -0.57 -18.93
CA TYR A 37 -4.62 -0.83 -17.93
C TYR A 37 -5.79 -1.55 -18.61
N GLU A 38 -6.09 -2.75 -18.12
CA GLU A 38 -7.15 -3.63 -18.61
C GLU A 38 -8.18 -3.80 -17.47
N PRO A 39 -9.19 -2.90 -17.40
CA PRO A 39 -10.15 -2.92 -16.29
C PRO A 39 -10.91 -4.24 -16.16
N GLU A 40 -11.28 -4.87 -17.28
CA GLU A 40 -12.01 -6.13 -17.28
C GLU A 40 -11.17 -7.31 -16.77
N GLU A 41 -9.85 -7.25 -16.97
CA GLU A 41 -8.90 -8.25 -16.47
C GLU A 41 -8.37 -7.93 -15.06
N LEU A 42 -8.73 -6.77 -14.51
CA LEU A 42 -8.27 -6.28 -13.20
C LEU A 42 -6.74 -6.17 -13.12
N VAL A 43 -6.10 -5.71 -14.20
CA VAL A 43 -4.63 -5.62 -14.29
C VAL A 43 -4.21 -4.22 -14.73
N LEU A 44 -3.26 -3.65 -14.00
CA LEU A 44 -2.63 -2.38 -14.32
C LEU A 44 -1.11 -2.53 -14.32
N SER A 45 -0.46 -1.99 -15.35
CA SER A 45 1.01 -1.87 -15.42
C SER A 45 1.41 -0.41 -15.57
N ALA A 46 2.40 0.00 -14.78
CA ALA A 46 2.90 1.36 -14.77
C ALA A 46 4.41 1.39 -14.55
N LYS A 47 5.04 2.47 -14.99
CA LYS A 47 6.43 2.79 -14.69
C LYS A 47 6.60 3.11 -13.21
N ALA A 48 7.74 2.76 -12.63
CA ALA A 48 7.96 2.83 -11.18
C ALA A 48 7.87 4.25 -10.59
N GLY A 49 8.22 5.29 -11.36
CA GLY A 49 8.10 6.69 -10.95
C GLY A 49 6.69 7.29 -11.08
N THR A 50 5.70 6.51 -11.52
CA THR A 50 4.32 7.00 -11.64
C THR A 50 3.76 7.39 -10.28
N PRO A 51 3.22 8.64 -10.12
CA PRO A 51 2.59 9.07 -8.88
C PRO A 51 1.46 8.16 -8.48
N LEU A 52 1.42 7.75 -7.20
CA LEU A 52 0.35 6.89 -6.70
C LEU A 52 -1.03 7.51 -6.90
N LYS A 53 -1.17 8.82 -6.66
CA LYS A 53 -2.43 9.57 -6.86
C LYS A 53 -2.99 9.49 -8.29
N ASP A 54 -2.11 9.42 -9.30
CA ASP A 54 -2.55 9.31 -10.70
C ASP A 54 -3.12 7.92 -10.99
N ILE A 55 -2.53 6.89 -10.39
CA ILE A 55 -3.03 5.52 -10.47
C ILE A 55 -4.38 5.41 -9.77
N GLU A 56 -4.49 5.88 -8.53
CA GLU A 56 -5.74 5.87 -7.76
C GLU A 56 -6.87 6.60 -8.51
N LYS A 57 -6.55 7.78 -9.07
CA LYS A 57 -7.51 8.55 -9.89
C LYS A 57 -7.94 7.81 -11.16
N LEU A 58 -7.01 7.07 -11.79
CA LEU A 58 -7.34 6.25 -12.96
C LEU A 58 -8.25 5.09 -12.58
N LEU A 59 -7.92 4.34 -11.53
CA LEU A 59 -8.69 3.19 -11.06
C LEU A 59 -10.11 3.60 -10.61
N ALA A 60 -10.24 4.72 -9.90
CA ALA A 60 -11.52 5.24 -9.44
C ALA A 60 -12.53 5.53 -10.57
N LYS A 61 -12.06 5.87 -11.78
CA LYS A 61 -12.94 6.07 -12.96
C LYS A 61 -13.64 4.77 -13.39
N HIS A 62 -13.10 3.63 -13.01
CA HIS A 62 -13.63 2.31 -13.33
C HIS A 62 -14.17 1.58 -12.10
N GLY A 63 -14.35 2.28 -10.97
CA GLY A 63 -14.80 1.67 -9.73
C GLY A 63 -13.84 0.64 -9.17
N GLN A 64 -12.53 0.82 -9.41
CA GLN A 64 -11.48 -0.10 -8.96
C GLN A 64 -10.49 0.60 -8.03
N GLU A 65 -9.70 -0.20 -7.32
CA GLU A 65 -8.74 0.27 -6.33
C GLU A 65 -7.52 -0.63 -6.19
N LEU A 66 -6.47 -0.09 -5.54
CA LEU A 66 -5.38 -0.87 -4.97
C LEU A 66 -5.82 -1.38 -3.60
N ALA A 67 -6.35 -2.60 -3.53
CA ALA A 67 -7.01 -3.13 -2.34
C ALA A 67 -6.09 -3.26 -1.11
N PHE A 68 -4.78 -3.28 -1.28
CA PHE A 68 -3.81 -3.24 -0.18
C PHE A 68 -3.65 -1.86 0.46
N GLU A 69 -4.31 -0.83 -0.08
CA GLU A 69 -4.51 0.48 0.53
C GLU A 69 -3.19 1.13 0.99
N PRO A 70 -2.29 1.50 0.05
CA PRO A 70 -0.95 1.98 0.40
C PRO A 70 -1.02 3.26 1.22
N MET A 71 -0.45 3.23 2.43
CA MET A 71 -0.50 4.34 3.38
C MET A 71 0.37 5.52 2.93
N ASP A 72 -0.16 6.74 3.05
CA ASP A 72 0.61 7.98 2.88
C ASP A 72 1.40 8.30 4.15
N TYR A 73 2.72 8.13 4.11
CA TYR A 73 3.62 8.49 5.19
C TYR A 73 3.97 9.98 5.25
N GLY A 74 3.56 10.75 4.26
CA GLY A 74 3.87 12.18 4.17
C GLY A 74 3.45 12.98 5.40
N PRO A 75 2.22 12.87 5.90
CA PRO A 75 1.78 13.57 7.10
C PRO A 75 2.66 13.28 8.33
N LEU A 76 3.05 12.02 8.51
CA LEU A 76 3.90 11.57 9.61
C LEU A 76 5.35 12.06 9.49
N LEU A 77 5.92 12.01 8.28
CA LEU A 77 7.35 12.24 8.08
C LEU A 77 7.71 13.69 7.71
N SER A 78 6.79 14.42 7.07
CA SER A 78 7.05 15.77 6.55
C SER A 78 5.96 16.79 6.85
N GLY A 79 4.86 16.38 7.48
CA GLY A 79 3.70 17.23 7.76
C GLY A 79 2.83 17.53 6.52
N LYS A 80 3.14 16.96 5.35
CA LYS A 80 2.41 17.18 4.10
C LYS A 80 2.14 15.85 3.40
N SER A 81 0.96 15.70 2.80
CA SER A 81 0.62 14.53 1.99
C SER A 81 1.64 14.32 0.87
N ASN A 82 2.24 13.14 0.84
CA ASN A 82 3.14 12.67 -0.22
C ASN A 82 3.08 11.15 -0.30
N PRO A 83 2.08 10.56 -0.97
CA PRO A 83 1.93 9.10 -1.08
C PRO A 83 3.05 8.45 -1.89
N GLY A 84 3.82 9.25 -2.65
CA GLY A 84 4.98 8.78 -3.39
C GLY A 84 4.63 8.21 -4.75
N THR A 85 5.44 7.23 -5.18
CA THR A 85 5.34 6.56 -6.48
C THR A 85 5.02 5.08 -6.32
N ILE A 86 4.47 4.44 -7.34
CA ILE A 86 4.09 3.02 -7.29
C ILE A 86 5.30 2.10 -7.09
N GLY A 87 6.45 2.43 -7.68
CA GLY A 87 7.69 1.70 -7.43
C GLY A 87 8.16 1.82 -5.98
N GLY A 88 8.01 3.02 -5.37
CA GLY A 88 8.28 3.24 -3.95
C GLY A 88 7.32 2.46 -3.04
N VAL A 89 6.05 2.30 -3.43
CA VAL A 89 5.06 1.47 -2.72
C VAL A 89 5.48 0.00 -2.74
N LEU A 90 5.87 -0.54 -3.90
CA LEU A 90 6.35 -1.93 -4.01
C LEU A 90 7.66 -2.11 -3.24
N ALA A 91 8.64 -1.23 -3.45
CA ALA A 91 9.96 -1.33 -2.82
C ALA A 91 9.88 -1.34 -1.29
N THR A 92 8.89 -0.69 -0.70
CA THR A 92 8.68 -0.65 0.75
C THR A 92 7.60 -1.62 1.25
N ASN A 93 6.92 -2.32 0.33
CA ASN A 93 5.77 -3.18 0.63
C ASN A 93 4.70 -2.44 1.48
N THR A 94 4.44 -1.17 1.13
CA THR A 94 3.53 -0.30 1.87
C THR A 94 2.10 -0.80 1.76
N SER A 95 1.45 -0.99 2.89
CA SER A 95 0.06 -1.46 2.98
C SER A 95 -0.66 -0.70 4.08
N GLY A 96 -1.97 -0.60 3.97
CA GLY A 96 -2.84 0.05 4.94
C GLY A 96 -3.56 -0.93 5.88
N PRO A 97 -4.60 -0.46 6.56
CA PRO A 97 -5.33 -1.22 7.57
C PRO A 97 -5.99 -2.50 7.05
N ARG A 98 -6.31 -2.57 5.75
CA ARG A 98 -6.92 -3.75 5.08
C ARG A 98 -5.95 -4.92 4.90
N ARG A 99 -4.67 -4.77 5.26
CA ARG A 99 -3.63 -5.77 5.03
C ARG A 99 -4.00 -7.17 5.53
N LEU A 100 -4.68 -7.29 6.67
CA LEU A 100 -5.09 -8.57 7.24
C LEU A 100 -6.12 -9.30 6.38
N LYS A 101 -7.02 -8.57 5.71
CA LYS A 101 -8.08 -9.13 4.88
C LYS A 101 -7.67 -9.24 3.42
N MET A 102 -7.04 -8.19 2.86
CA MET A 102 -6.75 -8.07 1.44
C MET A 102 -5.31 -8.46 1.06
N GLY A 103 -4.43 -8.64 2.05
CA GLY A 103 -3.00 -8.85 1.82
C GLY A 103 -2.21 -7.55 1.68
N ALA A 104 -0.90 -7.69 1.51
CA ALA A 104 0.03 -6.59 1.33
C ALA A 104 0.25 -6.28 -0.16
N THR A 105 0.96 -5.20 -0.46
CA THR A 105 1.41 -4.86 -1.82
C THR A 105 2.05 -6.06 -2.53
N ARG A 106 2.86 -6.83 -1.81
CA ARG A 106 3.49 -8.08 -2.29
C ARG A 106 2.49 -9.10 -2.82
N ASP A 107 1.30 -9.19 -2.25
CA ASP A 107 0.30 -10.20 -2.61
C ASP A 107 -0.50 -9.81 -3.86
N HIS A 108 -0.36 -8.56 -4.31
CA HIS A 108 -1.01 -8.01 -5.49
C HIS A 108 -0.07 -7.82 -6.68
N ILE A 109 1.26 -7.93 -6.48
CA ILE A 109 2.21 -7.82 -7.58
C ILE A 109 2.14 -9.06 -8.49
N LEU A 110 2.01 -8.83 -9.78
CA LEU A 110 1.98 -9.86 -10.83
C LEU A 110 3.29 -9.94 -11.60
N GLY A 111 3.97 -8.81 -11.76
CA GLY A 111 5.21 -8.76 -12.51
C GLY A 111 5.99 -7.47 -12.29
N VAL A 112 7.29 -7.55 -12.54
CA VAL A 112 8.22 -6.42 -12.50
C VAL A 112 9.20 -6.48 -13.66
N GLU A 113 9.66 -5.31 -14.09
CA GLU A 113 10.92 -5.14 -14.80
C GLU A 113 11.86 -4.36 -13.88
N ALA A 114 13.13 -4.77 -13.84
CA ALA A 114 14.09 -4.17 -12.94
C ALA A 114 15.53 -4.30 -13.49
N VAL A 115 16.42 -3.45 -12.97
CA VAL A 115 17.85 -3.44 -13.31
C VAL A 115 18.65 -3.85 -12.09
N THR A 116 19.51 -4.85 -12.23
CA THR A 116 20.41 -5.31 -11.17
C THR A 116 21.50 -4.29 -10.86
N GLY A 117 22.21 -4.45 -9.75
CA GLY A 117 23.40 -3.64 -9.44
C GLY A 117 24.57 -3.81 -10.44
N ARG A 118 24.49 -4.77 -11.36
CA ARG A 118 25.45 -4.97 -12.46
C ARG A 118 25.02 -4.28 -13.76
N GLY A 119 23.81 -3.69 -13.80
CA GLY A 119 23.23 -3.08 -14.99
C GLY A 119 22.43 -4.03 -15.88
N ASP A 120 22.22 -5.28 -15.46
CA ASP A 120 21.43 -6.25 -16.23
C ASP A 120 19.94 -5.98 -16.06
N LEU A 121 19.22 -5.83 -17.17
CA LEU A 121 17.77 -5.76 -17.18
C LEU A 121 17.19 -7.16 -17.05
N PHE A 122 16.20 -7.32 -16.18
CA PHE A 122 15.45 -8.56 -16.08
C PHE A 122 13.95 -8.29 -15.90
N LYS A 123 13.18 -9.31 -16.23
CA LYS A 123 11.73 -9.36 -16.04
C LYS A 123 11.35 -10.59 -15.24
N SER A 124 10.46 -10.43 -14.27
CA SER A 124 9.89 -11.52 -13.50
C SER A 124 8.38 -11.37 -13.42
N GLY A 125 7.66 -12.49 -13.57
CA GLY A 125 6.21 -12.47 -13.63
C GLY A 125 5.66 -11.94 -14.96
N GLY A 126 4.41 -11.51 -14.97
CA GLY A 126 3.71 -11.06 -16.18
C GLY A 126 2.35 -10.46 -15.87
N ARG A 127 1.37 -10.73 -16.75
CA ARG A 127 -0.01 -10.24 -16.61
C ARG A 127 -0.95 -11.26 -15.95
N VAL A 128 -0.49 -12.49 -15.74
CA VAL A 128 -1.31 -13.60 -15.25
C VAL A 128 -1.10 -13.84 -13.76
N MET A 129 -2.18 -14.20 -13.07
CA MET A 129 -2.16 -14.43 -11.62
C MET A 129 -1.39 -15.67 -11.19
N LYS A 130 -1.12 -16.62 -12.11
CA LYS A 130 -0.41 -17.87 -11.82
C LYS A 130 0.89 -17.93 -12.59
N ASN A 131 2.01 -17.73 -11.91
CA ASN A 131 3.34 -18.08 -12.43
C ASN A 131 3.78 -19.39 -11.80
N VAL A 132 3.98 -20.42 -12.63
CA VAL A 132 4.32 -21.79 -12.16
C VAL A 132 5.77 -22.17 -12.48
N THR A 133 6.54 -21.26 -13.08
CA THR A 133 7.92 -21.54 -13.50
C THR A 133 8.90 -20.53 -12.91
N GLY A 134 9.97 -21.05 -12.32
CA GLY A 134 11.06 -20.22 -11.77
C GLY A 134 10.75 -19.59 -10.41
N TYR A 135 11.67 -18.73 -9.96
CA TYR A 135 11.53 -17.98 -8.72
C TYR A 135 10.61 -16.77 -8.90
N ASP A 136 9.78 -16.49 -7.91
CA ASP A 136 8.95 -15.29 -7.86
C ASP A 136 9.77 -14.09 -7.36
N LEU A 137 10.60 -13.54 -8.25
CA LEU A 137 11.44 -12.38 -7.94
C LEU A 137 10.59 -11.12 -7.74
N SER A 138 9.39 -11.05 -8.35
CA SER A 138 8.47 -9.93 -8.14
C SER A 138 8.13 -9.76 -6.67
N LYS A 139 7.80 -10.86 -5.99
CA LYS A 139 7.55 -10.87 -4.55
C LYS A 139 8.83 -10.70 -3.72
N GLY A 140 9.97 -11.13 -4.23
CA GLY A 140 11.26 -10.92 -3.57
C GLY A 140 11.68 -9.45 -3.52
N LEU A 141 11.31 -8.67 -4.54
CA LEU A 141 11.60 -7.23 -4.59
C LEU A 141 10.66 -6.39 -3.70
N ALA A 142 9.49 -6.90 -3.36
CA ALA A 142 8.58 -6.22 -2.45
C ALA A 142 9.19 -6.14 -1.04
N GLY A 143 9.38 -4.91 -0.55
CA GLY A 143 10.03 -4.67 0.75
C GLY A 143 11.56 -4.68 0.70
N SER A 144 12.18 -4.71 -0.48
CA SER A 144 13.64 -4.68 -0.63
C SER A 144 14.28 -3.30 -0.47
N TRP A 145 13.49 -2.24 -0.44
CA TRP A 145 13.96 -0.84 -0.33
C TRP A 145 14.98 -0.44 -1.40
N GLY A 146 14.90 -1.07 -2.58
CA GLY A 146 15.86 -0.83 -3.66
C GLY A 146 17.23 -1.48 -3.48
N THR A 147 17.44 -2.28 -2.41
CA THR A 147 18.76 -2.88 -2.12
C THR A 147 19.09 -4.08 -3.01
N LEU A 148 18.11 -4.69 -3.66
CA LEU A 148 18.29 -5.85 -4.54
C LEU A 148 18.36 -5.47 -6.02
N ALA A 149 17.53 -4.53 -6.45
CA ALA A 149 17.46 -4.04 -7.82
C ALA A 149 16.73 -2.70 -7.91
N VAL A 150 16.91 -1.98 -9.02
CA VAL A 150 16.17 -0.78 -9.37
C VAL A 150 14.94 -1.20 -10.16
N ILE A 151 13.74 -1.05 -9.58
CA ILE A 151 12.48 -1.36 -10.22
C ILE A 151 12.18 -0.27 -11.26
N THR A 152 11.91 -0.66 -12.50
CA THR A 152 11.56 0.25 -13.60
C THR A 152 10.08 0.22 -13.93
N ASP A 153 9.47 -0.97 -13.91
CA ASP A 153 8.06 -1.19 -14.23
C ASP A 153 7.44 -2.19 -13.25
N VAL A 154 6.15 -1.98 -12.97
CA VAL A 154 5.37 -2.83 -12.08
C VAL A 154 4.05 -3.21 -12.72
N THR A 155 3.58 -4.43 -12.50
CA THR A 155 2.26 -4.90 -12.91
C THR A 155 1.52 -5.42 -11.69
N PHE A 156 0.37 -4.83 -11.40
CA PHE A 156 -0.46 -5.16 -10.24
C PHE A 156 -1.81 -5.75 -10.64
N LYS A 157 -2.28 -6.66 -9.81
CA LYS A 157 -3.71 -6.95 -9.72
C LYS A 157 -4.39 -5.80 -8.98
N VAL A 158 -5.48 -5.31 -9.55
CA VAL A 158 -6.40 -4.36 -8.92
C VAL A 158 -7.72 -5.06 -8.58
N LEU A 159 -8.55 -4.48 -7.74
CA LEU A 159 -9.82 -5.09 -7.36
C LEU A 159 -10.95 -4.05 -7.52
N PRO A 160 -12.21 -4.50 -7.68
CA PRO A 160 -13.37 -3.60 -7.58
C PRO A 160 -13.39 -2.93 -6.21
N ALA A 161 -13.66 -1.64 -6.19
CA ALA A 161 -13.88 -0.89 -4.96
C ALA A 161 -15.22 -1.30 -4.32
N ALA A 162 -15.29 -1.28 -3.00
CA ALA A 162 -16.54 -1.50 -2.29
C ALA A 162 -17.55 -0.39 -2.61
N GLU A 163 -18.85 -0.75 -2.79
CA GLU A 163 -19.89 0.23 -3.07
C GLU A 163 -20.17 1.14 -1.87
N THR A 164 -19.97 0.61 -0.66
CA THR A 164 -20.14 1.37 0.58
C THR A 164 -19.22 0.85 1.67
N GLU A 165 -18.95 1.72 2.63
CA GLU A 165 -18.23 1.38 3.85
C GLU A 165 -18.93 2.00 5.07
N THR A 166 -18.76 1.35 6.22
CA THR A 166 -19.18 1.87 7.53
C THR A 166 -18.08 1.57 8.53
N THR A 167 -17.68 2.60 9.27
CA THR A 167 -16.74 2.44 10.38
C THR A 167 -17.49 2.56 11.70
N LEU A 168 -17.48 1.47 12.46
CA LEU A 168 -17.94 1.46 13.84
C LEU A 168 -16.88 2.09 14.72
N LEU A 169 -17.33 2.97 15.63
CA LEU A 169 -16.48 3.63 16.62
C LEU A 169 -16.87 3.18 18.02
N VAL A 170 -16.01 2.40 18.66
CA VAL A 170 -16.16 1.96 20.06
C VAL A 170 -15.24 2.82 20.93
N ARG A 171 -15.78 3.51 21.91
CA ARG A 171 -15.05 4.44 22.77
C ARG A 171 -14.73 3.84 24.13
N GLY A 172 -13.66 4.32 24.75
CA GLY A 172 -13.32 4.05 26.16
C GLY A 172 -12.77 2.65 26.43
N LEU A 173 -12.37 1.90 25.41
CA LEU A 173 -11.70 0.63 25.64
C LEU A 173 -10.22 0.84 26.01
N GLU A 174 -9.77 0.18 27.05
CA GLU A 174 -8.35 0.07 27.38
C GLU A 174 -7.63 -0.77 26.30
N ASP A 175 -6.32 -0.57 26.16
CA ASP A 175 -5.53 -1.11 25.04
C ASP A 175 -5.62 -2.65 24.90
N ASP A 176 -5.61 -3.38 26.02
CA ASP A 176 -5.72 -4.84 26.06
C ASP A 176 -7.12 -5.32 25.65
N VAL A 177 -8.18 -4.67 26.15
CA VAL A 177 -9.56 -4.95 25.77
C VAL A 177 -9.81 -4.62 24.31
N ALA A 178 -9.25 -3.51 23.84
CA ALA A 178 -9.33 -3.10 22.44
C ALA A 178 -8.68 -4.13 21.51
N ALA A 179 -7.51 -4.67 21.87
CA ALA A 179 -6.84 -5.73 21.11
C ALA A 179 -7.71 -6.99 20.98
N LEU A 180 -8.32 -7.43 22.07
CA LEU A 180 -9.23 -8.58 22.06
C LEU A 180 -10.50 -8.30 21.24
N THR A 181 -11.05 -7.09 21.35
CA THR A 181 -12.24 -6.67 20.59
C THR A 181 -11.97 -6.65 19.09
N MET A 182 -10.82 -6.09 18.66
CA MET A 182 -10.42 -6.09 17.26
C MET A 182 -10.22 -7.53 16.75
N ALA A 183 -9.53 -8.39 17.51
CA ALA A 183 -9.34 -9.79 17.14
C ALA A 183 -10.66 -10.53 16.98
N ALA A 184 -11.60 -10.34 17.90
CA ALA A 184 -12.94 -10.93 17.83
C ALA A 184 -13.73 -10.43 16.61
N ALA A 185 -13.69 -9.12 16.33
CA ALA A 185 -14.36 -8.53 15.17
C ALA A 185 -13.79 -9.06 13.84
N MET A 186 -12.46 -9.11 13.72
CA MET A 186 -11.78 -9.61 12.52
C MET A 186 -12.01 -11.12 12.28
N GLY A 187 -12.25 -11.91 13.34
CA GLY A 187 -12.56 -13.33 13.27
C GLY A 187 -14.06 -13.66 13.16
N SER A 188 -14.93 -12.66 13.20
CA SER A 188 -16.38 -12.85 13.18
C SER A 188 -16.95 -12.97 11.76
N SER A 189 -18.23 -13.38 11.67
CA SER A 189 -19.00 -13.39 10.43
C SER A 189 -19.36 -11.98 9.90
N ALA A 190 -19.05 -10.93 10.66
CA ALA A 190 -19.20 -9.54 10.18
C ALA A 190 -18.22 -9.17 9.08
N GLU A 191 -17.18 -10.00 8.84
CA GLU A 191 -16.19 -9.81 7.77
C GLU A 191 -15.58 -8.39 7.79
N ALA A 192 -15.16 -7.92 8.96
CA ALA A 192 -14.49 -6.63 9.09
C ALA A 192 -13.29 -6.56 8.14
N SER A 193 -13.18 -5.46 7.39
CA SER A 193 -12.09 -5.25 6.42
C SER A 193 -10.83 -4.72 7.08
N SER A 194 -10.99 -3.95 8.15
CA SER A 194 -9.87 -3.43 8.95
C SER A 194 -10.31 -3.07 10.36
N ALA A 195 -9.34 -3.02 11.27
CA ALA A 195 -9.52 -2.53 12.63
C ALA A 195 -8.29 -1.74 13.08
N ALA A 196 -8.50 -0.72 13.89
CA ALA A 196 -7.45 0.09 14.49
C ALA A 196 -7.86 0.58 15.87
N HIS A 197 -6.89 0.68 16.79
CA HIS A 197 -7.09 1.30 18.09
C HIS A 197 -6.28 2.59 18.18
N LEU A 198 -6.91 3.62 18.71
CA LEU A 198 -6.32 4.92 19.00
C LEU A 198 -6.24 5.08 20.52
N PRO A 199 -5.08 4.85 21.13
CA PRO A 199 -4.88 5.10 22.58
C PRO A 199 -5.14 6.57 22.93
N TYR A 200 -5.33 6.86 24.21
CA TYR A 200 -5.62 8.20 24.71
C TYR A 200 -4.75 9.30 24.10
N THR A 201 -3.44 9.09 24.06
CA THR A 201 -2.48 10.07 23.53
C THR A 201 -2.65 10.35 22.04
N VAL A 202 -3.01 9.33 21.25
CA VAL A 202 -3.27 9.46 19.81
C VAL A 202 -4.65 10.06 19.57
N ALA A 203 -5.67 9.59 20.30
CA ALA A 203 -7.05 10.07 20.18
C ALA A 203 -7.18 11.58 20.44
N ALA A 204 -6.32 12.14 21.29
CA ALA A 204 -6.30 13.59 21.57
C ALA A 204 -5.87 14.44 20.35
N SER A 205 -5.07 13.88 19.44
CA SER A 205 -4.45 14.62 18.31
C SER A 205 -5.09 14.36 16.95
N VAL A 206 -5.89 13.28 16.81
CA VAL A 206 -6.49 12.91 15.53
C VAL A 206 -7.91 13.49 15.35
N LEU A 207 -8.40 13.50 14.13
CA LEU A 207 -9.74 13.99 13.76
C LEU A 207 -10.04 15.40 14.33
N ASN A 208 -9.04 16.27 14.34
CA ASN A 208 -9.13 17.63 14.89
C ASN A 208 -9.66 17.67 16.35
N GLY A 209 -9.32 16.66 17.16
CA GLY A 209 -9.74 16.55 18.55
C GLY A 209 -11.19 16.09 18.75
N ALA A 210 -11.86 15.60 17.73
CA ALA A 210 -13.27 15.15 17.82
C ALA A 210 -13.47 13.99 18.83
N LEU A 211 -12.43 13.21 19.10
CA LEU A 211 -12.44 12.13 20.09
C LEU A 211 -12.23 12.63 21.54
N LYS A 212 -11.91 13.91 21.73
CA LYS A 212 -11.71 14.56 23.06
C LYS A 212 -10.70 13.83 23.95
N GLY A 213 -9.73 13.11 23.34
CA GLY A 213 -8.75 12.30 24.06
C GLY A 213 -9.29 10.95 24.58
N GLU A 214 -10.54 10.63 24.40
CA GLU A 214 -11.08 9.31 24.77
C GLU A 214 -10.52 8.23 23.82
N PRO A 215 -9.99 7.09 24.35
CA PRO A 215 -9.53 6.00 23.49
C PRO A 215 -10.63 5.54 22.55
N ALA A 216 -10.28 5.20 21.32
CA ALA A 216 -11.25 4.82 20.32
C ALA A 216 -10.78 3.62 19.49
N THR A 217 -11.62 2.63 19.36
CA THR A 217 -11.40 1.46 18.51
C THR A 217 -12.32 1.54 17.30
N LEU A 218 -11.72 1.49 16.12
CA LEU A 218 -12.40 1.60 14.84
C LEU A 218 -12.45 0.22 14.18
N ILE A 219 -13.61 -0.16 13.67
CA ILE A 219 -13.81 -1.42 12.94
C ILE A 219 -14.55 -1.07 11.66
N ARG A 220 -13.92 -1.34 10.51
CA ARG A 220 -14.49 -1.02 9.20
C ARG A 220 -15.10 -2.25 8.54
N ILE A 221 -16.30 -2.07 8.01
CA ILE A 221 -17.08 -3.05 7.26
C ILE A 221 -17.38 -2.47 5.89
N GLU A 222 -17.15 -3.24 4.83
CA GLU A 222 -17.26 -2.80 3.44
C GLU A 222 -18.06 -3.80 2.61
N GLY A 223 -18.62 -3.35 1.48
CA GLY A 223 -19.31 -4.19 0.52
C GLY A 223 -20.58 -3.59 -0.03
N PHE A 224 -21.55 -4.41 -0.39
CA PHE A 224 -22.85 -3.96 -0.86
C PHE A 224 -23.67 -3.34 0.27
N PRO A 225 -24.45 -2.27 0.03
CA PRO A 225 -25.18 -1.55 1.06
C PRO A 225 -26.07 -2.42 1.96
N VAL A 226 -26.82 -3.35 1.38
CA VAL A 226 -27.68 -4.27 2.12
C VAL A 226 -26.87 -5.19 3.03
N SER A 227 -25.74 -5.70 2.53
CA SER A 227 -24.85 -6.56 3.28
C SER A 227 -24.16 -5.82 4.43
N VAL A 228 -23.65 -4.62 4.19
CA VAL A 228 -23.04 -3.78 5.23
C VAL A 228 -24.04 -3.48 6.34
N LYS A 229 -25.26 -3.08 5.97
CA LYS A 229 -26.33 -2.79 6.93
C LYS A 229 -26.71 -4.01 7.81
N ALA A 230 -26.60 -5.22 7.27
CA ALA A 230 -26.93 -6.44 8.04
C ALA A 230 -25.79 -6.90 8.96
N ARG A 231 -24.56 -6.42 8.73
CA ARG A 231 -23.35 -6.80 9.49
C ARG A 231 -22.94 -5.77 10.55
N VAL A 232 -23.54 -4.58 10.51
CA VAL A 232 -23.40 -3.50 11.49
C VAL A 232 -24.43 -3.65 12.60
#